data_9fe642fa042013ff667fbc03465fa438
#
_entry.id   9fe642fa042013ff667fbc03465fa438
#
_cell.length_a   1.000
_cell.length_b   1.000
_cell.length_c   1.000
_cell.angle_alpha   90.00
_cell.angle_beta   90.00
_cell.angle_gamma   90.00
#
_symmetry.space_group_name_H-M   'P 1'
#
loop_
_entity.id
_entity.type
_entity.pdbx_description
1 polymer ?
#
loop_
_entity_poly.entity_id
_entity_poly.type
_entity_poly.pdbx_seq_one_letter_code
_entity_poly.pdbx_strand_id
1 'polypeptide(L)'
;MKEQWIDVPTALKKQIYKRIGVGIIFLMLGIITWIVSKDFMFAIPCLIGAVVFVLNGVSVLFASLLKRYIVLSGECERVEQTRFLKRTKAGYLATDYGTVKLPIRRNIHGLQIGVQVRCYISLKTSVYEYGGVQTVSDYYAIEVYE
;
A
#
# COMPACT_ATOMS: atom_id res chain seq x y z
N MET A 1 -10.59 -1.05 21.52
CA MET A 1 -9.50 -0.61 20.63
C MET A 1 -8.27 -1.52 20.68
N LYS A 2 -7.76 -1.96 21.83
CA LYS A 2 -6.60 -2.88 21.89
C LYS A 2 -6.85 -4.22 21.20
N GLU A 3 -8.01 -4.85 21.45
CA GLU A 3 -8.36 -6.13 20.82
C GLU A 3 -8.54 -6.03 19.30
N GLN A 4 -9.17 -4.96 18.82
CA GLN A 4 -9.34 -4.72 17.38
C GLN A 4 -8.00 -4.50 16.65
N TRP A 5 -7.00 -3.94 17.35
CA TRP A 5 -5.65 -3.77 16.80
C TRP A 5 -4.89 -5.10 16.65
N ILE A 6 -5.15 -6.07 17.54
CA ILE A 6 -4.53 -7.40 17.49
C ILE A 6 -4.94 -8.13 16.21
N ASP A 7 -6.22 -8.01 15.81
CA ASP A 7 -6.81 -8.66 14.63
C ASP A 7 -6.36 -8.05 13.28
N VAL A 8 -5.71 -6.88 13.29
CA VAL A 8 -5.25 -6.24 12.03
C VAL A 8 -4.08 -7.02 11.43
N PRO A 9 -4.14 -7.40 10.14
CA PRO A 9 -3.06 -8.07 9.44
C PRO A 9 -1.71 -7.34 9.54
N THR A 10 -0.62 -8.11 9.64
CA THR A 10 0.74 -7.56 9.80
C THR A 10 1.15 -6.65 8.65
N ALA A 11 0.76 -6.98 7.42
CA ALA A 11 1.02 -6.14 6.25
C ALA A 11 0.37 -4.76 6.35
N LEU A 12 -0.87 -4.68 6.85
CA LEU A 12 -1.55 -3.41 7.06
C LEU A 12 -0.90 -2.60 8.18
N LYS A 13 -0.53 -3.24 9.31
CA LYS A 13 0.24 -2.60 10.39
C LYS A 13 1.53 -1.98 9.85
N LYS A 14 2.30 -2.74 9.08
CA LYS A 14 3.55 -2.28 8.47
C LYS A 14 3.34 -1.06 7.57
N GLN A 15 2.26 -1.03 6.80
CA GLN A 15 1.92 0.12 5.96
C GLN A 15 1.53 1.36 6.77
N ILE A 16 0.75 1.19 7.85
CA ILE A 16 0.36 2.27 8.75
C ILE A 16 1.60 2.88 9.40
N TYR A 17 2.45 2.07 10.01
CA TYR A 17 3.71 2.53 10.63
C TYR A 17 4.61 3.26 9.64
N LYS A 18 4.72 2.73 8.41
CA LYS A 18 5.54 3.35 7.37
C LYS A 18 5.03 4.73 6.98
N ARG A 19 3.70 4.88 6.77
CA ARG A 19 3.10 6.17 6.38
C ARG A 19 3.19 7.20 7.49
N ILE A 20 2.85 6.81 8.72
CA ILE A 20 2.94 7.70 9.88
C ILE A 20 4.40 8.08 10.16
N GLY A 21 5.32 7.11 10.10
CA GLY A 21 6.75 7.36 10.30
C GLY A 21 7.32 8.36 9.28
N VAL A 22 6.96 8.23 8.00
CA VAL A 22 7.35 9.22 6.98
C VAL A 22 6.76 10.59 7.29
N GLY A 23 5.50 10.66 7.74
CA GLY A 23 4.87 11.92 8.16
C GLY A 23 5.62 12.59 9.32
N ILE A 24 6.04 11.82 10.33
CA ILE A 24 6.84 12.32 11.46
C ILE A 24 8.20 12.85 10.98
N ILE A 25 8.88 12.16 10.06
CA ILE A 25 10.15 12.62 9.48
C ILE A 25 9.96 13.96 8.79
N PHE A 26 8.90 14.12 7.97
CA PHE A 26 8.60 15.39 7.32
C PHE A 26 8.32 16.51 8.32
N LEU A 27 7.62 16.21 9.41
CA LEU A 27 7.36 17.18 10.48
C LEU A 27 8.66 17.64 11.16
N MET A 28 9.54 16.71 11.48
CA MET A 28 10.85 17.03 12.07
C MET A 28 11.71 17.87 11.12
N LEU A 29 11.75 17.51 9.83
CA LEU A 29 12.44 18.30 8.81
C LEU A 29 11.86 19.71 8.70
N GLY A 30 10.54 19.87 8.75
CA GLY A 30 9.90 21.18 8.74
C GLY A 30 10.30 22.04 9.93
N ILE A 31 10.35 21.48 11.14
CA ILE A 31 10.78 22.18 12.36
C ILE A 31 12.26 22.59 12.23
N ILE A 32 13.12 21.69 11.80
CA ILE A 32 14.57 21.98 11.62
C ILE A 32 14.76 23.11 10.60
N THR A 33 14.08 23.02 9.46
CA THR A 33 14.13 24.03 8.40
C THR A 33 13.69 25.39 8.93
N TRP A 34 12.60 25.45 9.70
CA TRP A 34 12.13 26.69 10.32
C TRP A 34 13.15 27.30 11.27
N ILE A 35 13.74 26.48 12.15
CA ILE A 35 14.74 26.96 13.13
C ILE A 35 15.99 27.51 12.41
N VAL A 36 16.46 26.81 11.38
CA VAL A 36 17.70 27.16 10.66
C VAL A 36 17.51 28.39 9.78
N SER A 37 16.44 28.42 8.99
CA SER A 37 16.17 29.52 8.04
C SER A 37 15.58 30.75 8.70
N LYS A 38 15.00 30.62 9.90
CA LYS A 38 14.19 31.64 10.59
C LYS A 38 13.01 32.17 9.77
N ASP A 39 12.73 31.53 8.63
CA ASP A 39 11.64 31.86 7.73
C ASP A 39 10.70 30.67 7.64
N PHE A 40 9.43 30.91 8.03
CA PHE A 40 8.40 29.87 8.03
C PHE A 40 8.02 29.40 6.61
N MET A 41 8.23 30.24 5.60
CA MET A 41 7.90 29.89 4.20
C MET A 41 8.63 28.62 3.73
N PHE A 42 9.87 28.44 4.14
CA PHE A 42 10.63 27.23 3.79
C PHE A 42 10.16 25.94 4.50
N ALA A 43 9.46 26.07 5.63
CA ALA A 43 8.91 24.93 6.35
C ALA A 43 7.58 24.44 5.76
N ILE A 44 6.84 25.27 5.03
CA ILE A 44 5.50 24.97 4.50
C ILE A 44 5.45 23.67 3.68
N PRO A 45 6.34 23.41 2.70
CA PRO A 45 6.31 22.19 1.91
C PRO A 45 6.45 20.93 2.77
N CYS A 46 7.31 20.96 3.79
CA CYS A 46 7.51 19.86 4.71
C CYS A 46 6.27 19.62 5.58
N LEU A 47 5.63 20.68 6.06
CA LEU A 47 4.40 20.59 6.86
C LEU A 47 3.24 20.02 6.04
N ILE A 48 3.06 20.46 4.80
CA ILE A 48 2.06 19.90 3.87
C ILE A 48 2.33 18.41 3.65
N GLY A 49 3.59 18.03 3.39
CA GLY A 49 3.99 16.63 3.27
C GLY A 49 3.66 15.82 4.51
N ALA A 50 3.98 16.34 5.71
CA ALA A 50 3.66 15.69 6.98
C ALA A 50 2.15 15.43 7.12
N VAL A 51 1.32 16.44 6.89
CA VAL A 51 -0.14 16.33 6.98
C VAL A 51 -0.67 15.27 6.01
N VAL A 52 -0.25 15.31 4.75
CA VAL A 52 -0.69 14.34 3.73
C VAL A 52 -0.35 12.90 4.13
N PHE A 53 0.88 12.65 4.59
CA PHE A 53 1.30 11.30 4.97
C PHE A 53 0.61 10.81 6.23
N VAL A 54 0.42 11.67 7.24
CA VAL A 54 -0.32 11.31 8.47
C VAL A 54 -1.78 11.02 8.15
N LEU A 55 -2.48 11.87 7.40
CA LEU A 55 -3.87 11.64 7.01
C LEU A 55 -4.04 10.35 6.22
N ASN A 56 -3.14 10.05 5.28
CA ASN A 56 -3.13 8.77 4.58
C ASN A 56 -2.89 7.58 5.52
N GLY A 57 -2.01 7.70 6.49
CA GLY A 57 -1.76 6.67 7.49
C GLY A 57 -2.98 6.41 8.37
N VAL A 58 -3.59 7.48 8.85
CA VAL A 58 -4.83 7.43 9.67
C VAL A 58 -6.00 6.85 8.86
N SER A 59 -6.15 7.20 7.59
CA SER A 59 -7.19 6.64 6.71
C SER A 59 -7.06 5.10 6.59
N VAL A 60 -5.84 4.59 6.39
CA VAL A 60 -5.61 3.14 6.37
C VAL A 60 -5.87 2.50 7.73
N LEU A 61 -5.51 3.17 8.82
CA LEU A 61 -5.79 2.72 10.18
C LEU A 61 -7.30 2.55 10.41
N PHE A 62 -8.10 3.58 10.10
CA PHE A 62 -9.55 3.50 10.23
C PHE A 62 -10.16 2.42 9.33
N ALA A 63 -9.73 2.32 8.08
CA ALA A 63 -10.18 1.25 7.19
C ALA A 63 -9.87 -0.14 7.76
N SER A 64 -8.70 -0.30 8.37
CA SER A 64 -8.29 -1.58 8.99
C SER A 64 -9.08 -1.90 10.24
N LEU A 65 -9.29 -0.94 11.15
CA LEU A 65 -10.05 -1.13 12.39
C LEU A 65 -11.53 -1.41 12.13
N LEU A 66 -12.10 -0.72 11.14
CA LEU A 66 -13.51 -0.92 10.74
C LEU A 66 -13.70 -2.12 9.81
N LYS A 67 -12.63 -2.90 9.53
CA LYS A 67 -12.64 -4.02 8.59
C LYS A 67 -13.23 -3.65 7.20
N ARG A 68 -13.04 -2.39 6.77
CA ARG A 68 -13.52 -1.86 5.48
C ARG A 68 -12.51 -2.14 4.36
N TYR A 69 -12.12 -3.39 4.22
CA TYR A 69 -11.25 -3.88 3.15
C TYR A 69 -11.72 -5.25 2.69
N ILE A 70 -11.44 -5.56 1.44
CA ILE A 70 -11.65 -6.87 0.85
C ILE A 70 -10.31 -7.59 0.85
N VAL A 71 -10.31 -8.85 1.25
CA VAL A 71 -9.13 -9.73 1.14
C VAL A 71 -9.29 -10.55 -0.13
N LEU A 72 -8.41 -10.32 -1.08
CA LEU A 72 -8.31 -11.11 -2.29
C LEU A 72 -7.13 -12.07 -2.11
N SER A 73 -7.41 -13.36 -2.07
CA SER A 73 -6.39 -14.41 -2.02
C SER A 73 -6.35 -15.16 -3.34
N GLY A 74 -5.16 -15.50 -3.80
CA GLY A 74 -4.99 -16.26 -5.03
C GLY A 74 -3.54 -16.67 -5.23
N GLU A 75 -3.35 -17.58 -6.17
CA GLU A 75 -2.03 -18.04 -6.59
C GLU A 75 -1.50 -17.14 -7.71
N CYS A 76 -0.21 -16.83 -7.66
CA CYS A 76 0.43 -16.04 -8.69
C CYS A 76 0.70 -16.89 -9.94
N GLU A 77 -0.09 -16.72 -11.01
CA GLU A 77 0.08 -17.43 -12.28
C GLU A 77 1.16 -16.82 -13.15
N ARG A 78 1.26 -15.50 -13.14
CA ARG A 78 2.14 -14.79 -14.07
C ARG A 78 2.66 -13.51 -13.44
N VAL A 79 3.95 -13.23 -13.70
CA VAL A 79 4.60 -11.99 -13.27
C VAL A 79 5.07 -11.22 -14.50
N GLU A 80 4.60 -10.00 -14.66
CA GLU A 80 5.02 -9.08 -15.71
C GLU A 80 6.19 -8.23 -15.21
N GLN A 81 7.32 -8.29 -15.90
CA GLN A 81 8.52 -7.51 -15.55
C GLN A 81 8.76 -6.37 -16.53
N THR A 82 9.39 -5.30 -16.05
CA THR A 82 9.84 -4.20 -16.91
C THR A 82 11.06 -4.63 -17.75
N ARG A 83 11.09 -4.21 -19.03
CA ARG A 83 12.16 -4.57 -19.99
C ARG A 83 13.56 -4.19 -19.51
N PHE A 84 13.73 -3.01 -18.92
CA PHE A 84 15.06 -2.47 -18.61
C PHE A 84 15.59 -2.89 -17.23
N LEU A 85 14.76 -2.91 -16.20
CA LEU A 85 15.21 -3.09 -14.81
C LEU A 85 14.83 -4.47 -14.24
N LYS A 86 14.18 -5.34 -15.03
CA LYS A 86 13.63 -6.63 -14.59
C LYS A 86 12.82 -6.53 -13.27
N ARG A 87 12.26 -5.33 -13.01
CA ARG A 87 11.39 -5.11 -11.84
C ARG A 87 10.00 -5.60 -12.15
N THR A 88 9.37 -6.21 -11.18
CA THR A 88 7.98 -6.65 -11.28
C THR A 88 7.06 -5.44 -11.48
N LYS A 89 6.34 -5.40 -12.59
CA LYS A 89 5.38 -4.35 -12.96
C LYS A 89 3.97 -4.71 -12.57
N ALA A 90 3.57 -5.96 -12.77
CA ALA A 90 2.26 -6.48 -12.41
C ALA A 90 2.35 -7.97 -12.08
N GLY A 91 1.49 -8.42 -11.18
CA GLY A 91 1.24 -9.83 -10.91
C GLY A 91 -0.17 -10.20 -11.35
N TYR A 92 -0.34 -11.38 -11.90
CA TYR A 92 -1.63 -11.96 -12.24
C TYR A 92 -1.93 -13.04 -11.22
N LEU A 93 -3.02 -12.87 -10.49
CA LEU A 93 -3.47 -13.81 -9.48
C LEU A 93 -4.67 -14.59 -10.00
N ALA A 94 -4.59 -15.93 -9.94
CA ALA A 94 -5.74 -16.79 -10.06
C ALA A 94 -6.52 -16.74 -8.76
N THR A 95 -7.75 -16.25 -8.83
CA THR A 95 -8.66 -16.18 -7.68
C THR A 95 -9.95 -16.94 -8.02
N ASP A 96 -10.76 -17.23 -7.01
CA ASP A 96 -12.06 -17.86 -7.19
C ASP A 96 -13.01 -17.08 -8.13
N TYR A 97 -12.73 -15.80 -8.34
CA TYR A 97 -13.51 -14.88 -9.19
C TYR A 97 -12.89 -14.68 -10.58
N GLY A 98 -11.81 -15.38 -10.91
CA GLY A 98 -11.07 -15.24 -12.16
C GLY A 98 -9.69 -14.65 -11.99
N THR A 99 -9.02 -14.35 -13.11
CA THR A 99 -7.68 -13.78 -13.11
C THR A 99 -7.70 -12.29 -12.79
N VAL A 100 -7.01 -11.90 -11.73
CA VAL A 100 -6.91 -10.51 -11.27
C VAL A 100 -5.51 -9.98 -11.49
N LYS A 101 -5.40 -8.87 -12.22
CA LYS A 101 -4.15 -8.14 -12.43
C LYS A 101 -3.94 -7.12 -11.32
N LEU A 102 -2.84 -7.26 -10.59
CA LEU A 102 -2.40 -6.32 -9.56
C LEU A 102 -1.20 -5.52 -10.06
N PRO A 103 -1.30 -4.19 -10.17
CA PRO A 103 -0.16 -3.33 -10.48
C PRO A 103 0.80 -3.29 -9.29
N ILE A 104 2.04 -3.71 -9.49
CA ILE A 104 3.04 -3.74 -8.43
C ILE A 104 3.83 -2.44 -8.46
N ARG A 105 3.53 -1.53 -7.54
CA ARG A 105 4.20 -0.22 -7.46
C ARG A 105 5.55 -0.28 -6.75
N ARG A 106 5.87 -1.39 -6.07
CA ARG A 106 7.13 -1.56 -5.31
C ARG A 106 7.64 -2.98 -5.50
N ASN A 107 8.95 -3.14 -5.39
CA ASN A 107 9.56 -4.46 -5.41
C ASN A 107 9.04 -5.28 -4.22
N ILE A 108 8.23 -6.27 -4.50
CA ILE A 108 7.71 -7.22 -3.51
C ILE A 108 8.67 -8.40 -3.55
N HIS A 109 9.41 -8.59 -2.46
CA HIS A 109 10.29 -9.74 -2.33
C HIS A 109 9.44 -11.01 -2.24
N GLY A 110 9.86 -12.06 -2.93
CA GLY A 110 9.19 -13.36 -2.88
C GLY A 110 8.01 -13.53 -3.83
N LEU A 111 7.64 -12.52 -4.64
CA LEU A 111 6.59 -12.72 -5.63
C LEU A 111 7.12 -13.52 -6.82
N GLN A 112 6.77 -14.79 -6.85
CA GLN A 112 7.12 -15.75 -7.90
C GLN A 112 5.85 -16.48 -8.36
N ILE A 113 5.94 -17.15 -9.50
CA ILE A 113 4.87 -17.98 -10.02
C ILE A 113 4.66 -19.17 -9.06
N GLY A 114 3.41 -19.49 -8.76
CA GLY A 114 3.03 -20.57 -7.85
C GLY A 114 2.93 -20.18 -6.38
N VAL A 115 3.26 -18.92 -6.03
CA VAL A 115 3.22 -18.46 -4.64
C VAL A 115 1.83 -17.92 -4.30
N GLN A 116 1.35 -18.24 -3.10
CA GLN A 116 0.08 -17.73 -2.56
C GLN A 116 0.22 -16.27 -2.15
N VAL A 117 -0.70 -15.44 -2.62
CA VAL A 117 -0.69 -14.00 -2.35
C VAL A 117 -2.02 -13.56 -1.75
N ARG A 118 -1.97 -12.75 -0.69
CA ARG A 118 -3.13 -12.05 -0.15
C ARG A 118 -3.01 -10.57 -0.39
N CYS A 119 -4.00 -9.99 -1.05
CA CYS A 119 -4.06 -8.57 -1.34
C CYS A 119 -5.21 -7.93 -0.55
N TYR A 120 -4.93 -6.84 0.15
CA TYR A 120 -5.90 -6.07 0.92
C TYR A 120 -6.32 -4.86 0.12
N ILE A 121 -7.58 -4.86 -0.36
CA ILE A 121 -8.12 -3.88 -1.29
C ILE A 121 -9.15 -3.01 -0.57
N SER A 122 -9.18 -1.71 -0.87
CA SER A 122 -10.23 -0.82 -0.36
C SER A 122 -11.57 -1.16 -1.00
N LEU A 123 -12.67 -1.08 -0.21
CA LEU A 123 -14.03 -1.15 -0.76
C LEU A 123 -14.33 -0.09 -1.83
N LYS A 124 -13.57 0.99 -1.85
CA LYS A 124 -13.72 2.10 -2.82
C LYS A 124 -12.83 1.92 -4.06
N THR A 125 -12.03 0.86 -4.11
CA THR A 125 -11.12 0.64 -5.23
C THR A 125 -11.90 0.27 -6.48
N SER A 126 -11.63 0.98 -7.57
CA SER A 126 -12.20 0.66 -8.87
C SER A 126 -11.56 -0.61 -9.42
N VAL A 127 -12.40 -1.54 -9.85
CA VAL A 127 -11.99 -2.74 -10.55
C VAL A 127 -12.41 -2.56 -12.01
N TYR A 128 -11.47 -2.67 -12.92
CA TYR A 128 -11.72 -2.58 -14.35
C TYR A 128 -11.55 -3.97 -14.96
N GLU A 129 -12.51 -4.37 -15.75
CA GLU A 129 -12.44 -5.62 -16.50
C GLU A 129 -12.08 -5.33 -17.96
N TYR A 130 -11.01 -5.95 -18.43
CA TYR A 130 -10.58 -5.87 -19.82
C TYR A 130 -10.08 -7.23 -20.30
N GLY A 131 -10.74 -7.79 -21.33
CA GLY A 131 -10.35 -9.07 -21.92
C GLY A 131 -10.44 -10.27 -20.98
N GLY A 132 -11.40 -10.28 -20.05
CA GLY A 132 -11.57 -11.36 -19.06
C GLY A 132 -10.60 -11.29 -17.88
N VAL A 133 -9.78 -10.22 -17.81
CA VAL A 133 -8.88 -9.97 -16.69
C VAL A 133 -9.37 -8.76 -15.89
N GLN A 134 -9.61 -8.97 -14.60
CA GLN A 134 -9.97 -7.91 -13.69
C GLN A 134 -8.70 -7.17 -13.23
N THR A 135 -8.64 -5.86 -13.43
CA THR A 135 -7.51 -5.04 -12.99
C THR A 135 -7.92 -4.19 -11.80
N VAL A 136 -7.21 -4.35 -10.69
CA VAL A 136 -7.40 -3.56 -9.48
C VAL A 136 -6.55 -2.30 -9.57
N SER A 137 -7.16 -1.11 -9.38
CA SER A 137 -6.45 0.17 -9.53
C SER A 137 -5.49 0.47 -8.38
N ASP A 138 -5.85 0.08 -7.16
CA ASP A 138 -5.05 0.35 -5.95
C ASP A 138 -5.33 -0.68 -4.84
N TYR A 139 -4.36 -0.83 -3.93
CA TYR A 139 -4.46 -1.72 -2.77
C TYR A 139 -3.71 -1.14 -1.58
N TYR A 140 -4.12 -1.53 -0.37
CA TYR A 140 -3.46 -1.11 0.87
C TYR A 140 -2.16 -1.86 1.12
N ALA A 141 -2.19 -3.20 1.00
CA ALA A 141 -1.04 -4.05 1.27
C ALA A 141 -1.13 -5.37 0.50
N ILE A 142 0.02 -6.01 0.30
CA ILE A 142 0.16 -7.37 -0.24
C ILE A 142 0.99 -8.18 0.74
N GLU A 143 0.56 -9.41 1.00
CA GLU A 143 1.31 -10.43 1.71
C GLU A 143 1.57 -11.60 0.77
N VAL A 144 2.78 -12.11 0.80
CA VAL A 144 3.22 -13.28 0.03
C VAL A 144 3.46 -14.40 1.04
N TYR A 145 2.86 -15.56 0.79
CA TYR A 145 3.01 -16.77 1.61
C TYR A 145 3.72 -17.81 0.77
N GLU A 146 4.76 -18.37 1.34
CA GLU A 146 5.44 -19.57 0.79
C GLU A 146 4.71 -20.84 1.18
#